data_0ee183fb07a060cf4ac20416f6eeb7dc
#
_entry.id   0ee183fb07a060cf4ac20416f6eeb7dc
#
_cell.length_a   1.000
_cell.length_b   1.000
_cell.length_c   1.000
_cell.angle_alpha   90.00
_cell.angle_beta   90.00
_cell.angle_gamma   90.00
#
_symmetry.space_group_name_H-M   'P 1'
#
loop_
_entity.id
_entity.type
_entity.pdbx_description
1 polymer ?
#
loop_
_entity_poly.entity_id
_entity_poly.type
_entity_poly.pdbx_seq_one_letter_code
_entity_poly.pdbx_strand_id
1 'polypeptide(L)'
;MEIQRTANAGVLLKMDGVSILLDGLCDPVGEYLPTTADIAKQLLDNPPDALAFTHYHADHCSEALLLPYRKKNLRPIYGPESLPLGTVKIGEVTITPVESRHLGKTEPNLQHVSYILQGTKCVWFVGDAAPQQWKNRTDLPKPDVLIAPYAYANTLSTWNMVGSLTKQVVLVHLPPRETDQYGLWNAVEKTTEDRGNLSLWIPQMGEILSI
;
A
#
# COMPACT_ATOMS: atom_id res chain seq x y z
N MET A 1 -9.31 5.58 -12.67
CA MET A 1 -8.46 5.55 -11.46
C MET A 1 -7.02 5.34 -11.89
N GLU A 2 -6.05 5.99 -11.22
CA GLU A 2 -4.62 5.80 -11.49
C GLU A 2 -3.92 5.37 -10.19
N ILE A 3 -2.94 4.47 -10.31
CA ILE A 3 -2.08 4.03 -9.21
C ILE A 3 -0.63 4.17 -9.68
N GLN A 4 0.16 4.99 -8.99
CA GLN A 4 1.59 5.18 -9.27
C GLN A 4 2.41 4.64 -8.10
N ARG A 5 3.41 3.78 -8.36
CA ARG A 5 4.36 3.38 -7.32
C ARG A 5 5.31 4.55 -6.98
N THR A 6 5.37 4.95 -5.72
CA THR A 6 6.16 6.10 -5.25
C THR A 6 7.24 5.73 -4.24
N ALA A 7 7.16 4.54 -3.65
CA ALA A 7 8.08 4.07 -2.62
C ALA A 7 8.17 2.54 -2.65
N ASN A 8 8.92 1.94 -1.72
CA ASN A 8 9.01 0.49 -1.57
C ASN A 8 7.63 -0.18 -1.56
N ALA A 9 6.82 0.14 -0.56
CA ALA A 9 5.44 -0.34 -0.41
C ALA A 9 4.39 0.70 -0.83
N GLY A 10 4.82 1.92 -1.18
CA GLY A 10 3.95 3.08 -1.30
C GLY A 10 3.45 3.38 -2.69
N VAL A 11 2.26 3.94 -2.73
CA VAL A 11 1.61 4.36 -3.97
C VAL A 11 0.93 5.72 -3.83
N LEU A 12 0.85 6.47 -4.94
CA LEU A 12 -0.08 7.57 -5.12
C LEU A 12 -1.31 7.06 -5.84
N LEU A 13 -2.44 7.03 -5.16
CA LEU A 13 -3.74 6.69 -5.72
C LEU A 13 -4.47 7.96 -6.14
N LYS A 14 -4.94 8.01 -7.40
CA LYS A 14 -5.85 9.05 -7.88
C LYS A 14 -7.19 8.45 -8.27
N MET A 15 -8.25 8.90 -7.65
CA MET A 15 -9.62 8.40 -7.86
C MET A 15 -10.62 9.54 -7.63
N ASP A 16 -11.59 9.68 -8.52
CA ASP A 16 -12.70 10.65 -8.40
C ASP A 16 -12.24 12.11 -8.16
N GLY A 17 -11.14 12.49 -8.83
CA GLY A 17 -10.56 13.83 -8.69
C GLY A 17 -9.74 14.05 -7.42
N VAL A 18 -9.56 13.02 -6.60
CA VAL A 18 -8.79 13.04 -5.35
C VAL A 18 -7.50 12.26 -5.51
N SER A 19 -6.42 12.76 -4.89
CA SER A 19 -5.11 12.10 -4.82
C SER A 19 -4.74 11.77 -3.37
N ILE A 20 -4.43 10.51 -3.09
CA ILE A 20 -4.09 10.02 -1.76
C ILE A 20 -2.76 9.27 -1.83
N LEU A 21 -1.79 9.70 -1.02
CA LEU A 21 -0.50 9.03 -0.90
C LEU A 21 -0.56 8.00 0.24
N LEU A 22 -0.28 6.75 -0.09
CA LEU A 22 -0.33 5.62 0.84
C LEU A 22 1.08 5.05 1.00
N ASP A 23 1.66 5.11 2.20
CA ASP A 23 3.06 4.69 2.52
C ASP A 23 4.11 5.21 1.52
N GLY A 24 3.84 6.36 0.92
CA GLY A 24 4.52 6.83 -0.30
C GLY A 24 5.76 7.68 -0.07
N LEU A 25 6.20 7.87 1.18
CA LEU A 25 7.41 8.58 1.57
C LEU A 25 8.21 7.68 2.51
N CYS A 26 9.25 6.99 2.04
CA CYS A 26 10.03 6.06 2.84
C CYS A 26 11.54 6.26 2.72
N ASP A 27 12.26 5.80 3.73
CA ASP A 27 13.72 5.74 3.76
C ASP A 27 14.23 4.40 3.18
N PRO A 28 15.52 4.30 2.81
CA PRO A 28 16.11 3.04 2.41
C PRO A 28 16.22 2.08 3.61
N VAL A 29 15.79 0.83 3.42
CA VAL A 29 15.93 -0.23 4.44
C VAL A 29 16.41 -1.51 3.77
N GLY A 30 17.63 -1.95 4.09
CA GLY A 30 18.19 -3.15 3.49
C GLY A 30 18.22 -3.07 1.96
N GLU A 31 17.56 -4.01 1.29
CA GLU A 31 17.46 -4.09 -0.17
C GLU A 31 16.26 -3.31 -0.76
N TYR A 32 15.41 -2.73 0.09
CA TYR A 32 14.21 -2.02 -0.34
C TYR A 32 14.52 -0.59 -0.75
N LEU A 33 13.93 -0.17 -1.90
CA LEU A 33 14.19 1.14 -2.46
C LEU A 33 13.43 2.24 -1.71
N PRO A 34 14.10 3.37 -1.40
CA PRO A 34 13.45 4.54 -0.82
C PRO A 34 12.59 5.26 -1.86
N THR A 35 11.78 6.21 -1.39
CA THR A 35 11.25 7.25 -2.26
C THR A 35 12.39 8.04 -2.89
N THR A 36 12.45 8.08 -4.22
CA THR A 36 13.51 8.80 -4.92
C THR A 36 13.39 10.33 -4.72
N ALA A 37 14.51 11.05 -4.83
CA ALA A 37 14.50 12.51 -4.66
C ALA A 37 13.56 13.21 -5.66
N ASP A 38 13.48 12.72 -6.90
CA ASP A 38 12.60 13.27 -7.93
C ASP A 38 11.11 13.06 -7.60
N ILE A 39 10.74 11.85 -7.13
CA ILE A 39 9.37 11.56 -6.68
C ILE A 39 9.03 12.39 -5.44
N ALA A 40 9.93 12.47 -4.45
CA ALA A 40 9.72 13.28 -3.25
C ALA A 40 9.52 14.75 -3.60
N LYS A 41 10.33 15.28 -4.53
CA LYS A 41 10.19 16.66 -5.03
C LYS A 41 8.86 16.85 -5.77
N GLN A 42 8.49 15.94 -6.68
CA GLN A 42 7.22 16.00 -7.41
C GLN A 42 6.02 16.01 -6.47
N LEU A 43 6.02 15.16 -5.45
CA LEU A 43 4.97 15.08 -4.43
C LEU A 43 4.92 16.33 -3.55
N LEU A 44 6.06 16.97 -3.28
CA LEU A 44 6.09 18.21 -2.50
C LEU A 44 5.68 19.44 -3.32
N ASP A 45 6.01 19.48 -4.61
CA ASP A 45 5.62 20.54 -5.53
C ASP A 45 4.11 20.47 -5.85
N ASN A 46 3.55 19.26 -5.91
CA ASN A 46 2.13 18.98 -6.15
C ASN A 46 1.59 18.06 -5.03
N PRO A 47 1.33 18.60 -3.83
CA PRO A 47 0.96 17.79 -2.68
C PRO A 47 -0.36 17.03 -2.91
N PRO A 48 -0.39 15.72 -2.64
CA PRO A 48 -1.62 14.93 -2.68
C PRO A 48 -2.65 15.49 -1.68
N ASP A 49 -3.93 15.21 -1.90
CA ASP A 49 -5.00 15.74 -1.04
C ASP A 49 -4.96 15.18 0.38
N ALA A 50 -4.39 13.98 0.56
CA ALA A 50 -4.12 13.37 1.85
C ALA A 50 -2.90 12.47 1.78
N LEU A 51 -2.25 12.26 2.95
CA LEU A 51 -1.21 11.26 3.16
C LEU A 51 -1.72 10.27 4.22
N ALA A 52 -1.49 8.97 4.01
CA ALA A 52 -1.88 7.94 4.96
C ALA A 52 -0.76 6.89 5.09
N PHE A 53 -0.42 6.54 6.32
CA PHE A 53 0.64 5.59 6.65
C PHE A 53 0.06 4.44 7.44
N THR A 54 0.37 3.21 7.01
CA THR A 54 -0.13 1.99 7.67
C THR A 54 0.56 1.75 9.01
N HIS A 55 1.83 2.09 9.08
CA HIS A 55 2.67 2.02 10.28
C HIS A 55 3.95 2.85 10.08
N TYR A 56 4.81 2.92 11.11
CA TYR A 56 5.96 3.82 11.09
C TYR A 56 7.32 3.12 10.96
N HIS A 57 7.39 1.97 10.28
CA HIS A 57 8.69 1.46 9.83
C HIS A 57 9.29 2.40 8.77
N ALA A 58 10.61 2.52 8.76
CA ALA A 58 11.32 3.46 7.90
C ALA A 58 11.09 3.20 6.39
N ASP A 59 10.85 1.96 6.00
CA ASP A 59 10.52 1.57 4.62
C ASP A 59 9.06 1.83 4.22
N HIS A 60 8.25 2.36 5.13
CA HIS A 60 6.88 2.85 4.89
C HIS A 60 6.72 4.34 5.18
N CYS A 61 7.43 4.88 6.19
CA CYS A 61 7.30 6.27 6.61
C CYS A 61 8.66 6.88 6.91
N SER A 62 9.07 7.88 6.11
CA SER A 62 10.25 8.72 6.38
C SER A 62 9.84 9.99 7.11
N GLU A 63 10.24 10.13 8.37
CA GLU A 63 10.02 11.37 9.13
C GLU A 63 10.68 12.58 8.46
N ALA A 64 11.85 12.39 7.86
CA ALA A 64 12.57 13.47 7.16
C ALA A 64 11.78 13.99 5.95
N LEU A 65 11.25 13.10 5.12
CA LEU A 65 10.45 13.45 3.94
C LEU A 65 9.06 13.97 4.33
N LEU A 66 8.51 13.55 5.46
CA LEU A 66 7.22 13.99 5.97
C LEU A 66 7.26 15.38 6.63
N LEU A 67 8.43 15.78 7.17
CA LEU A 67 8.61 17.03 7.91
C LEU A 67 8.16 18.30 7.15
N PRO A 68 8.41 18.46 5.83
CA PRO A 68 7.92 19.62 5.08
C PRO A 68 6.39 19.72 5.04
N TYR A 69 5.68 18.57 4.97
CA TYR A 69 4.22 18.54 4.98
C TYR A 69 3.67 18.98 6.35
N ARG A 70 4.25 18.46 7.44
CA ARG A 70 3.87 18.84 8.81
C ARG A 70 4.14 20.32 9.10
N LYS A 71 5.34 20.81 8.77
CA LYS A 71 5.71 22.22 9.04
C LYS A 71 4.86 23.23 8.30
N LYS A 72 4.47 22.93 7.08
CA LYS A 72 3.67 23.82 6.23
C LYS A 72 2.17 23.57 6.38
N ASN A 73 1.75 22.56 7.17
CA ASN A 73 0.37 22.09 7.28
C ASN A 73 -0.31 21.93 5.90
N LEU A 74 0.44 21.31 4.96
CA LEU A 74 0.04 21.28 3.55
C LEU A 74 -1.22 20.43 3.32
N ARG A 75 -1.31 19.29 4.01
CA ARG A 75 -2.37 18.30 3.80
C ARG A 75 -2.61 17.48 5.07
N PRO A 76 -3.79 16.89 5.25
CA PRO A 76 -4.05 15.96 6.33
C PRO A 76 -3.14 14.73 6.23
N ILE A 77 -2.65 14.28 7.38
CA ILE A 77 -1.80 13.11 7.52
C ILE A 77 -2.48 12.15 8.49
N TYR A 78 -2.68 10.93 8.03
CA TYR A 78 -3.29 9.84 8.81
C TYR A 78 -2.26 8.76 9.09
N GLY A 79 -2.35 8.13 10.25
CA GLY A 79 -1.49 7.04 10.67
C GLY A 79 -2.27 6.03 11.51
N PRO A 80 -1.61 5.10 12.20
CA PRO A 80 -2.27 4.14 13.10
C PRO A 80 -3.16 4.80 14.15
N GLU A 81 -2.82 6.00 14.60
CA GLU A 81 -3.61 6.82 15.51
C GLU A 81 -4.94 7.31 14.93
N SER A 82 -5.15 7.17 13.62
CA SER A 82 -6.40 7.54 12.94
C SER A 82 -7.58 6.62 13.29
N LEU A 83 -7.31 5.41 13.82
CA LEU A 83 -8.36 4.46 14.21
C LEU A 83 -9.45 5.06 15.11
N PRO A 84 -9.11 5.85 16.14
CA PRO A 84 -10.13 6.47 16.99
C PRO A 84 -11.01 7.49 16.26
N LEU A 85 -10.53 8.03 15.14
CA LEU A 85 -11.26 9.03 14.34
C LEU A 85 -12.28 8.39 13.39
N GLY A 86 -12.18 7.07 13.13
CA GLY A 86 -13.05 6.35 12.19
C GLY A 86 -12.84 6.76 10.72
N THR A 87 -13.88 6.62 9.93
CA THR A 87 -13.87 6.95 8.50
C THR A 87 -13.78 8.45 8.27
N VAL A 88 -12.91 8.87 7.35
CA VAL A 88 -12.77 10.26 6.91
C VAL A 88 -13.14 10.39 5.42
N LYS A 89 -13.62 11.56 5.02
CA LYS A 89 -13.96 11.87 3.63
C LYS A 89 -13.00 12.93 3.07
N ILE A 90 -12.41 12.64 1.90
CA ILE A 90 -11.57 13.55 1.12
C ILE A 90 -12.20 13.66 -0.26
N GLY A 91 -12.79 14.83 -0.57
CA GLY A 91 -13.61 14.97 -1.77
C GLY A 91 -14.73 13.91 -1.80
N GLU A 92 -14.80 13.14 -2.86
CA GLU A 92 -15.78 12.03 -3.00
C GLU A 92 -15.26 10.67 -2.51
N VAL A 93 -14.00 10.59 -2.07
CA VAL A 93 -13.39 9.35 -1.59
C VAL A 93 -13.47 9.27 -0.06
N THR A 94 -13.93 8.15 0.47
CA THR A 94 -13.83 7.85 1.90
C THR A 94 -12.59 6.99 2.18
N ILE A 95 -11.93 7.26 3.30
CA ILE A 95 -10.80 6.47 3.83
C ILE A 95 -11.25 5.89 5.17
N THR A 96 -11.31 4.57 5.25
CA THR A 96 -11.64 3.84 6.47
C THR A 96 -10.41 3.10 6.96
N PRO A 97 -9.80 3.51 8.10
CA PRO A 97 -8.75 2.74 8.74
C PRO A 97 -9.33 1.46 9.34
N VAL A 98 -8.65 0.35 9.13
CA VAL A 98 -9.01 -0.96 9.66
C VAL A 98 -7.84 -1.49 10.46
N GLU A 99 -8.04 -1.72 11.75
CA GLU A 99 -7.01 -2.34 12.59
C GLU A 99 -6.56 -3.65 11.97
N SER A 100 -5.26 -3.82 11.86
CA SER A 100 -4.66 -4.99 11.23
C SER A 100 -3.36 -5.37 11.94
N ARG A 101 -3.03 -6.66 11.88
CA ARG A 101 -1.82 -7.18 12.50
C ARG A 101 -0.71 -7.23 11.45
N HIS A 102 0.43 -6.63 11.79
CA HIS A 102 1.63 -6.67 10.96
C HIS A 102 2.13 -8.11 10.72
N LEU A 103 2.72 -8.35 9.56
CA LEU A 103 3.42 -9.58 9.21
C LEU A 103 4.56 -9.86 10.19
N GLY A 104 4.84 -11.15 10.41
CA GLY A 104 5.94 -11.56 11.29
C GLY A 104 5.56 -11.60 12.77
N LYS A 105 6.56 -11.93 13.61
CA LYS A 105 6.39 -12.13 15.06
C LYS A 105 7.30 -11.23 15.89
N THR A 106 8.14 -10.44 15.25
CA THR A 106 9.20 -9.69 15.91
C THR A 106 8.71 -8.48 16.69
N GLU A 107 7.58 -7.90 16.25
CA GLU A 107 7.01 -6.69 16.84
C GLU A 107 5.51 -6.86 17.13
N PRO A 108 5.15 -7.65 18.15
CA PRO A 108 3.75 -8.00 18.43
C PRO A 108 2.88 -6.79 18.83
N ASN A 109 3.50 -5.70 19.29
CA ASN A 109 2.82 -4.47 19.73
C ASN A 109 2.87 -3.33 18.72
N LEU A 110 3.39 -3.58 17.52
CA LEU A 110 3.40 -2.56 16.48
C LEU A 110 1.97 -2.20 16.08
N GLN A 111 1.62 -0.94 16.25
CA GLN A 111 0.35 -0.43 15.75
C GLN A 111 0.39 -0.43 14.21
N HIS A 112 -0.58 -1.11 13.62
CA HIS A 112 -0.71 -1.21 12.17
C HIS A 112 -2.16 -1.07 11.75
N VAL A 113 -2.40 -0.27 10.73
CA VAL A 113 -3.71 -0.12 10.11
C VAL A 113 -3.61 -0.41 8.61
N SER A 114 -4.67 -0.96 8.06
CA SER A 114 -4.89 -1.00 6.62
C SER A 114 -5.93 0.04 6.25
N TYR A 115 -5.98 0.47 5.01
CA TYR A 115 -6.93 1.48 4.54
C TYR A 115 -7.86 0.90 3.49
N ILE A 116 -9.17 1.09 3.70
CA ILE A 116 -10.19 0.85 2.70
C ILE A 116 -10.57 2.21 2.11
N LEU A 117 -10.30 2.39 0.83
CA LEU A 117 -10.61 3.61 0.09
C LEU A 117 -11.81 3.34 -0.81
N GLN A 118 -12.86 4.13 -0.65
CA GLN A 118 -14.09 3.94 -1.41
C GLN A 118 -14.54 5.23 -2.10
N GLY A 119 -14.64 5.15 -3.40
CA GLY A 119 -15.23 6.11 -4.31
C GLY A 119 -16.01 5.36 -5.39
N THR A 120 -15.78 5.65 -6.66
CA THR A 120 -16.32 4.84 -7.80
C THR A 120 -15.75 3.42 -7.83
N LYS A 121 -14.60 3.19 -7.21
CA LYS A 121 -13.96 1.90 -6.96
C LYS A 121 -13.71 1.71 -5.47
N CYS A 122 -13.64 0.45 -5.05
CA CYS A 122 -13.18 0.07 -3.72
C CYS A 122 -11.74 -0.43 -3.81
N VAL A 123 -10.82 0.23 -3.11
CA VAL A 123 -9.40 -0.15 -3.07
C VAL A 123 -9.04 -0.54 -1.64
N TRP A 124 -8.47 -1.72 -1.47
CA TRP A 124 -7.84 -2.10 -0.20
C TRP A 124 -6.33 -1.89 -0.31
N PHE A 125 -5.81 -1.04 0.54
CA PHE A 125 -4.37 -0.87 0.77
C PHE A 125 -4.03 -1.49 2.10
N VAL A 126 -3.36 -2.64 2.08
CA VAL A 126 -3.21 -3.45 3.30
C VAL A 126 -1.88 -3.23 4.02
N GLY A 127 -0.93 -2.48 3.43
CA GLY A 127 0.42 -2.34 3.99
C GLY A 127 1.01 -3.70 4.29
N ASP A 128 1.73 -3.84 5.39
CA ASP A 128 2.34 -5.09 5.84
C ASP A 128 1.42 -5.96 6.70
N ALA A 129 0.12 -5.88 6.47
CA ALA A 129 -0.85 -6.68 7.19
C ALA A 129 -0.71 -8.18 6.89
N ALA A 130 -0.87 -9.02 7.91
CA ALA A 130 -0.86 -10.48 7.75
C ALA A 130 -2.04 -10.96 6.88
N PRO A 131 -1.82 -11.77 5.82
CA PRO A 131 -2.88 -12.14 4.87
C PRO A 131 -4.08 -12.84 5.52
N GLN A 132 -3.85 -13.67 6.53
CA GLN A 132 -4.88 -14.51 7.14
C GLN A 132 -6.04 -13.73 7.78
N GLN A 133 -5.81 -12.47 8.17
CA GLN A 133 -6.84 -11.64 8.79
C GLN A 133 -7.92 -11.17 7.82
N TRP A 134 -7.67 -11.26 6.51
CA TRP A 134 -8.63 -10.87 5.48
C TRP A 134 -9.56 -11.99 5.05
N LYS A 135 -9.28 -13.20 5.51
CA LYS A 135 -10.15 -14.35 5.20
C LYS A 135 -11.52 -14.14 5.85
N ASN A 136 -12.57 -14.26 5.03
CA ASN A 136 -13.97 -14.16 5.47
C ASN A 136 -14.39 -12.79 6.05
N ARG A 137 -13.73 -11.69 5.66
CA ARG A 137 -14.13 -10.33 6.05
C ARG A 137 -15.37 -9.89 5.26
N THR A 138 -16.54 -10.33 5.74
CA THR A 138 -17.85 -9.96 5.18
C THR A 138 -18.37 -8.61 5.71
N ASP A 139 -17.73 -8.07 6.71
CA ASP A 139 -17.99 -6.77 7.34
C ASP A 139 -17.39 -5.60 6.52
N LEU A 140 -16.55 -5.87 5.54
CA LEU A 140 -15.92 -4.86 4.67
C LEU A 140 -16.47 -4.97 3.24
N PRO A 141 -16.53 -3.84 2.50
CA PRO A 141 -16.88 -3.86 1.09
C PRO A 141 -15.82 -4.66 0.31
N LYS A 142 -16.28 -5.44 -0.67
CA LYS A 142 -15.37 -6.25 -1.51
C LYS A 142 -14.46 -5.33 -2.35
N PRO A 143 -13.12 -5.53 -2.38
CA PRO A 143 -12.25 -4.69 -3.18
C PRO A 143 -12.36 -4.93 -4.68
N ASP A 144 -12.41 -3.86 -5.47
CA ASP A 144 -12.14 -3.90 -6.90
C ASP A 144 -10.65 -4.13 -7.14
N VAL A 145 -9.80 -3.50 -6.30
CA VAL A 145 -8.33 -3.61 -6.36
C VAL A 145 -7.76 -3.84 -4.97
N LEU A 146 -6.87 -4.82 -4.86
CA LEU A 146 -6.05 -5.07 -3.67
C LEU A 146 -4.62 -4.59 -3.94
N ILE A 147 -4.10 -3.68 -3.13
CA ILE A 147 -2.70 -3.28 -3.11
C ILE A 147 -2.06 -3.93 -1.88
N ALA A 148 -1.11 -4.82 -2.10
CA ALA A 148 -0.57 -5.70 -1.07
C ALA A 148 0.93 -5.98 -1.25
N PRO A 149 1.66 -6.37 -0.19
CA PRO A 149 3.04 -6.77 -0.29
C PRO A 149 3.18 -8.16 -0.94
N TYR A 150 4.40 -8.48 -1.38
CA TYR A 150 4.72 -9.77 -2.02
C TYR A 150 4.26 -10.99 -1.20
N ALA A 151 4.15 -10.86 0.12
CA ALA A 151 3.69 -11.94 1.00
C ALA A 151 2.30 -12.49 0.66
N TYR A 152 1.51 -11.73 -0.08
CA TYR A 152 0.19 -12.15 -0.58
C TYR A 152 0.27 -13.05 -1.81
N ALA A 153 1.43 -13.15 -2.44
CA ALA A 153 1.69 -13.92 -3.64
C ALA A 153 2.89 -14.88 -3.51
N ASN A 154 3.42 -15.11 -2.30
CA ASN A 154 4.58 -15.99 -2.10
C ASN A 154 4.21 -17.44 -1.75
N THR A 155 2.92 -17.75 -1.55
CA THR A 155 2.40 -19.10 -1.34
C THR A 155 1.07 -19.30 -2.05
N LEU A 156 0.81 -20.51 -2.55
CA LEU A 156 -0.48 -20.85 -3.19
C LEU A 156 -1.68 -20.61 -2.28
N SER A 157 -1.53 -20.84 -0.97
CA SER A 157 -2.61 -20.64 0.01
C SER A 157 -3.01 -19.16 0.10
N THR A 158 -2.04 -18.25 0.18
CA THR A 158 -2.31 -16.81 0.23
C THR A 158 -2.82 -16.31 -1.11
N TRP A 159 -2.26 -16.78 -2.23
CA TRP A 159 -2.68 -16.40 -3.56
C TRP A 159 -4.12 -16.82 -3.87
N ASN A 160 -4.52 -18.04 -3.51
CA ASN A 160 -5.90 -18.50 -3.64
C ASN A 160 -6.88 -17.66 -2.80
N MET A 161 -6.48 -17.27 -1.59
CA MET A 161 -7.27 -16.37 -0.75
C MET A 161 -7.43 -15.00 -1.43
N VAL A 162 -6.35 -14.42 -1.99
CA VAL A 162 -6.40 -13.17 -2.76
C VAL A 162 -7.38 -13.28 -3.93
N GLY A 163 -7.35 -14.38 -4.68
CA GLY A 163 -8.29 -14.64 -5.79
C GLY A 163 -9.77 -14.71 -5.38
N SER A 164 -10.04 -15.03 -4.11
CA SER A 164 -11.39 -14.97 -3.55
C SER A 164 -11.84 -13.56 -3.18
N LEU A 165 -10.91 -12.66 -2.89
CA LEU A 165 -11.18 -11.27 -2.49
C LEU A 165 -11.42 -10.37 -3.70
N THR A 166 -10.56 -10.44 -4.70
CA THR A 166 -10.56 -9.50 -5.84
C THR A 166 -10.18 -10.16 -7.15
N LYS A 167 -10.32 -9.42 -8.25
CA LYS A 167 -9.82 -9.79 -9.57
C LYS A 167 -8.63 -8.96 -10.03
N GLN A 168 -8.28 -7.89 -9.30
CA GLN A 168 -7.16 -7.02 -9.63
C GLN A 168 -6.24 -6.86 -8.41
N VAL A 169 -4.96 -7.15 -8.62
CA VAL A 169 -3.93 -7.12 -7.58
C VAL A 169 -2.76 -6.25 -8.04
N VAL A 170 -2.35 -5.36 -7.18
CA VAL A 170 -1.11 -4.59 -7.30
C VAL A 170 -0.17 -5.08 -6.20
N LEU A 171 0.94 -5.72 -6.57
CA LEU A 171 1.96 -6.12 -5.63
C LEU A 171 3.03 -5.05 -5.51
N VAL A 172 3.30 -4.68 -4.28
CA VAL A 172 4.36 -3.77 -3.86
C VAL A 172 5.31 -4.49 -2.89
N HIS A 173 6.27 -3.78 -2.33
CA HIS A 173 7.19 -4.30 -1.32
C HIS A 173 8.08 -5.45 -1.85
N LEU A 174 8.44 -5.41 -3.13
CA LEU A 174 9.45 -6.27 -3.72
C LEU A 174 10.74 -5.47 -3.91
N PRO A 175 11.91 -6.02 -3.52
CA PRO A 175 13.19 -5.39 -3.80
C PRO A 175 13.47 -5.40 -5.31
N PRO A 176 14.45 -4.65 -5.81
CA PRO A 176 14.94 -4.82 -7.16
C PRO A 176 15.40 -6.26 -7.40
N ARG A 177 15.20 -6.79 -8.60
CA ARG A 177 15.57 -8.18 -8.93
C ARG A 177 17.07 -8.45 -8.71
N GLU A 178 17.88 -7.44 -8.98
CA GLU A 178 19.36 -7.51 -8.90
C GLU A 178 19.85 -7.61 -7.46
N THR A 179 19.03 -7.19 -6.48
CA THR A 179 19.37 -7.20 -5.05
C THR A 179 18.56 -8.20 -4.25
N ASP A 180 17.66 -8.96 -4.88
CA ASP A 180 16.81 -9.97 -4.22
C ASP A 180 17.62 -11.15 -3.67
N GLN A 181 18.12 -11.01 -2.46
CA GLN A 181 18.95 -12.04 -1.79
C GLN A 181 18.12 -13.23 -1.28
N TYR A 182 16.80 -13.06 -1.14
CA TYR A 182 15.91 -14.06 -0.55
C TYR A 182 15.09 -14.84 -1.57
N GLY A 183 15.23 -14.52 -2.87
CA GLY A 183 14.50 -15.19 -3.94
C GLY A 183 13.00 -14.90 -3.92
N LEU A 184 12.61 -13.72 -3.46
CA LEU A 184 11.21 -13.29 -3.34
C LEU A 184 10.52 -13.24 -4.71
N TRP A 185 11.23 -12.72 -5.73
CA TRP A 185 10.72 -12.70 -7.10
C TRP A 185 10.43 -14.10 -7.63
N ASN A 186 11.34 -15.06 -7.41
CA ASN A 186 11.15 -16.43 -7.85
C ASN A 186 9.94 -17.08 -7.14
N ALA A 187 9.78 -16.83 -5.84
CA ALA A 187 8.63 -17.33 -5.09
C ALA A 187 7.31 -16.75 -5.61
N VAL A 188 7.26 -15.44 -5.88
CA VAL A 188 6.07 -14.77 -6.44
C VAL A 188 5.77 -15.29 -7.84
N GLU A 189 6.74 -15.35 -8.75
CA GLU A 189 6.56 -15.82 -10.12
C GLU A 189 6.02 -17.24 -10.16
N LYS A 190 6.64 -18.16 -9.41
CA LYS A 190 6.20 -19.55 -9.30
C LYS A 190 4.77 -19.66 -8.76
N THR A 191 4.43 -18.86 -7.76
CA THR A 191 3.10 -18.89 -7.13
C THR A 191 2.02 -18.33 -8.05
N THR A 192 2.39 -17.32 -8.85
CA THR A 192 1.45 -16.59 -9.73
C THR A 192 1.50 -17.07 -11.19
N GLU A 193 2.21 -18.16 -11.48
CA GLU A 193 2.30 -18.74 -12.83
C GLU A 193 0.91 -19.06 -13.39
N ASP A 194 0.06 -19.70 -12.57
CA ASP A 194 -1.35 -19.87 -12.86
C ASP A 194 -2.18 -18.76 -12.20
N ARG A 195 -2.42 -17.69 -12.94
CA ARG A 195 -3.19 -16.53 -12.45
C ARG A 195 -4.71 -16.74 -12.52
N GLY A 196 -5.17 -17.75 -13.26
CA GLY A 196 -6.59 -17.89 -13.55
C GLY A 196 -7.15 -16.59 -14.15
N ASN A 197 -8.15 -16.00 -13.48
CA ASN A 197 -8.78 -14.73 -13.87
C ASN A 197 -8.24 -13.51 -13.09
N LEU A 198 -7.10 -13.63 -12.39
CA LEU A 198 -6.49 -12.54 -11.66
C LEU A 198 -5.62 -11.67 -12.58
N SER A 199 -5.90 -10.37 -12.59
CA SER A 199 -5.00 -9.37 -13.16
C SER A 199 -3.98 -8.99 -12.09
N LEU A 200 -2.71 -9.30 -12.35
CA LEU A 200 -1.58 -8.99 -11.48
C LEU A 200 -0.70 -7.93 -12.13
N TRP A 201 -0.43 -6.86 -11.39
CA TRP A 201 0.53 -5.84 -11.75
C TRP A 201 1.58 -5.68 -10.64
N ILE A 202 2.85 -5.66 -11.02
CA ILE A 202 4.01 -5.43 -10.15
C ILE A 202 4.74 -4.21 -10.68
N PRO A 203 4.39 -3.00 -10.20
CA PRO A 203 4.91 -1.76 -10.77
C PRO A 203 6.38 -1.55 -10.48
N GLN A 204 7.09 -0.93 -11.42
CA GLN A 204 8.39 -0.32 -11.18
C GLN A 204 8.21 1.04 -10.48
N MET A 205 9.31 1.56 -9.90
CA MET A 205 9.30 2.87 -9.27
C MET A 205 8.91 3.95 -10.28
N GLY A 206 7.91 4.76 -9.94
CA GLY A 206 7.37 5.82 -10.80
C GLY A 206 6.35 5.35 -11.85
N GLU A 207 6.20 4.05 -12.06
CA GLU A 207 5.25 3.52 -13.04
C GLU A 207 3.80 3.78 -12.64
N ILE A 208 2.96 4.08 -13.63
CA ILE A 208 1.53 4.42 -13.45
C ILE A 208 0.66 3.37 -14.12
N LEU A 209 -0.25 2.78 -13.38
CA LEU A 209 -1.34 1.94 -13.88
C LEU A 209 -2.62 2.76 -13.96
N SER A 210 -3.30 2.70 -15.11
CA SER A 210 -4.66 3.23 -15.30
C SER A 210 -5.67 2.08 -15.32
N ILE A 211 -6.71 2.17 -14.48
CA ILE A 211 -7.75 1.15 -14.29
C ILE A 211 -9.14 1.78 -14.51
#